data_71343e8ec240e17dc1f0632fc6060bb3
#
_entry.id   71343e8ec240e17dc1f0632fc6060bb3
#
_cell.length_a   1.000
_cell.length_b   1.000
_cell.length_c   1.000
_cell.angle_alpha   90.00
_cell.angle_beta   90.00
_cell.angle_gamma   90.00
#
_symmetry.space_group_name_H-M   'P 1'
#
loop_
_entity.id
_entity.type
_entity.pdbx_description
1 polymer ?
#
loop_
_entity_poly.entity_id
_entity_poly.type
_entity_poly.pdbx_seq_one_letter_code
_entity_poly.pdbx_strand_id
1 'polypeptide(L)'
;SKLGLLSADAQIRGSVPVSFLESTLIGFLPGQSVAEVDGESYLGSQQTEFGASGLAAVWAEENTRESIYAALRRKETFATSGPRMRVRLFAGYDLPKDLTKRSDGVAYAYANGVPMGANFDSTSKSGAPRFAIWAQADANSAPLQRLQIIKGWIDAAGETHEDVID
;
A
#
# COMPACT_ATOMS: atom_id res chain seq x y z
N SER A 1 -1.12 -15.19 -4.05
CA SER A 1 -1.73 -14.28 -3.06
C SER A 1 -2.52 -13.18 -3.78
N LYS A 2 -3.72 -12.91 -3.34
CA LYS A 2 -4.58 -11.86 -3.87
C LYS A 2 -4.36 -10.57 -3.08
N LEU A 3 -4.48 -9.44 -3.75
CA LEU A 3 -4.47 -8.14 -3.10
C LEU A 3 -5.86 -7.85 -2.53
N GLY A 4 -5.96 -7.70 -1.21
CA GLY A 4 -7.15 -7.18 -0.56
C GLY A 4 -7.09 -5.66 -0.46
N LEU A 5 -8.00 -4.96 -1.11
CA LEU A 5 -8.16 -3.51 -0.97
C LEU A 5 -9.17 -3.23 0.14
N LEU A 6 -8.80 -2.41 1.10
CA LEU A 6 -9.64 -2.06 2.25
C LEU A 6 -10.69 -0.99 1.93
N SER A 7 -10.61 -0.34 0.79
CA SER A 7 -11.67 0.56 0.35
C SER A 7 -12.43 -0.07 -0.80
N ALA A 8 -13.67 -0.39 -0.55
CA ALA A 8 -14.61 -0.74 -1.58
C ALA A 8 -14.76 0.43 -2.57
N ASP A 9 -15.22 0.13 -3.72
CA ASP A 9 -15.59 0.89 -4.91
C ASP A 9 -16.07 2.36 -4.76
N ALA A 10 -16.11 2.90 -3.56
CA ALA A 10 -16.55 4.27 -3.27
C ALA A 10 -15.54 5.38 -3.64
N GLN A 11 -14.44 5.04 -4.28
CA GLN A 11 -13.42 6.04 -4.63
C GLN A 11 -13.45 6.42 -6.10
N ILE A 12 -14.49 7.05 -6.52
CA ILE A 12 -14.44 7.88 -7.71
C ILE A 12 -13.91 9.26 -7.26
N ARG A 13 -12.57 9.42 -7.35
CA ARG A 13 -11.86 10.70 -7.33
C ARG A 13 -12.37 11.74 -6.32
N GLY A 14 -12.40 11.37 -5.04
CA GLY A 14 -12.71 12.32 -3.97
C GLY A 14 -14.17 12.67 -3.78
N SER A 15 -15.09 12.02 -4.49
CA SER A 15 -16.54 12.17 -4.29
C SER A 15 -17.09 11.03 -3.43
N VAL A 16 -18.11 11.35 -2.63
CA VAL A 16 -18.79 10.40 -1.76
C VAL A 16 -20.19 10.18 -2.32
N PRO A 17 -20.71 8.94 -2.40
CA PRO A 17 -22.09 8.70 -2.83
C PRO A 17 -23.08 9.45 -1.95
N VAL A 18 -24.10 10.04 -2.57
CA VAL A 18 -25.12 10.83 -1.87
C VAL A 18 -25.84 9.99 -0.82
N SER A 19 -26.09 8.71 -1.11
CA SER A 19 -26.73 7.77 -0.18
C SER A 19 -25.98 7.60 1.15
N PHE A 20 -24.67 7.72 1.14
CA PHE A 20 -23.87 7.69 2.37
C PHE A 20 -24.03 8.97 3.19
N LEU A 21 -24.15 10.10 2.52
CA LEU A 21 -24.31 11.41 3.16
C LEU A 21 -25.72 11.66 3.62
N GLU A 22 -26.72 11.15 2.93
CA GLU A 22 -28.11 11.20 3.36
C GLU A 22 -28.32 10.58 4.73
N SER A 23 -27.57 9.56 5.06
CA SER A 23 -27.66 8.93 6.39
C SER A 23 -26.91 9.68 7.50
N THR A 24 -25.98 10.58 7.17
CA THR A 24 -25.03 11.09 8.18
C THR A 24 -24.90 12.62 8.28
N LEU A 25 -25.16 13.40 7.22
CA LEU A 25 -24.72 14.81 7.14
C LEU A 25 -25.63 15.80 6.41
N ILE A 26 -26.81 15.42 5.97
CA ILE A 26 -27.68 16.26 5.10
C ILE A 26 -28.06 17.62 5.66
N GLY A 27 -27.90 17.86 6.94
CA GLY A 27 -28.14 19.17 7.51
C GLY A 27 -27.07 20.22 7.31
N PHE A 28 -25.88 19.85 6.78
CA PHE A 28 -24.69 20.69 6.99
C PHE A 28 -24.14 21.44 5.77
N LEU A 29 -24.53 21.08 4.54
CA LEU A 29 -23.88 21.68 3.35
C LEU A 29 -24.91 22.09 2.28
N PRO A 30 -25.63 23.20 2.45
CA PRO A 30 -26.48 23.75 1.41
C PRO A 30 -25.61 24.25 0.25
N GLY A 31 -25.93 23.82 -0.98
CA GLY A 31 -25.34 24.32 -2.20
C GLY A 31 -24.29 23.43 -2.87
N GLN A 32 -24.15 22.17 -2.47
CA GLN A 32 -23.28 21.23 -3.19
C GLN A 32 -24.00 20.70 -4.45
N SER A 33 -23.30 20.77 -5.57
CA SER A 33 -23.79 20.21 -6.82
C SER A 33 -23.76 18.68 -6.78
N VAL A 34 -24.79 18.06 -7.32
CA VAL A 34 -24.85 16.61 -7.52
C VAL A 34 -24.39 16.32 -8.97
N ALA A 35 -23.42 15.45 -9.13
CA ALA A 35 -23.01 14.92 -10.42
C ALA A 35 -23.52 13.50 -10.59
N GLU A 36 -24.09 13.17 -11.75
CA GLU A 36 -24.48 11.81 -12.08
C GLU A 36 -23.38 11.15 -12.94
N VAL A 37 -22.95 9.97 -12.52
CA VAL A 37 -22.00 9.14 -13.26
C VAL A 37 -22.52 7.72 -13.26
N ASP A 38 -22.74 7.14 -14.42
CA ASP A 38 -23.26 5.78 -14.60
C ASP A 38 -24.59 5.49 -13.87
N GLY A 39 -25.46 6.51 -13.75
CA GLY A 39 -26.75 6.40 -13.10
C GLY A 39 -26.72 6.51 -11.57
N GLU A 40 -25.54 6.76 -10.99
CA GLU A 40 -25.35 7.01 -9.57
C GLU A 40 -25.11 8.49 -9.30
N SER A 41 -25.71 9.02 -8.25
CA SER A 41 -25.57 10.41 -7.85
C SER A 41 -24.42 10.59 -6.85
N TYR A 42 -23.49 11.46 -7.17
CA TYR A 42 -22.34 11.81 -6.32
C TYR A 42 -22.39 13.30 -5.95
N LEU A 43 -21.94 13.62 -4.76
CA LEU A 43 -21.72 15.01 -4.41
C LEU A 43 -20.57 15.57 -5.25
N GLY A 44 -20.88 16.47 -6.16
CA GLY A 44 -19.92 17.32 -6.82
C GLY A 44 -19.40 18.32 -5.82
N SER A 45 -18.32 18.04 -5.12
CA SER A 45 -17.74 19.01 -4.23
C SER A 45 -16.89 20.00 -5.02
N GLN A 46 -16.84 21.24 -4.56
CA GLN A 46 -15.80 22.20 -4.97
C GLN A 46 -14.38 21.69 -4.64
N GLN A 47 -14.29 20.47 -4.13
CA GLN A 47 -13.09 19.79 -3.66
C GLN A 47 -12.55 18.77 -4.68
N THR A 48 -12.97 18.85 -5.93
CA THR A 48 -12.34 18.06 -7.03
C THR A 48 -10.84 18.35 -7.16
N GLU A 49 -10.39 19.46 -6.60
CA GLU A 49 -8.98 19.83 -6.53
C GLU A 49 -8.16 19.01 -5.54
N PHE A 50 -8.80 18.37 -4.56
CA PHE A 50 -8.10 17.57 -3.55
C PHE A 50 -7.62 16.18 -4.04
N GLY A 51 -7.86 15.88 -5.29
CA GLY A 51 -7.37 14.64 -5.90
C GLY A 51 -7.96 13.36 -5.31
N ALA A 52 -7.46 12.23 -5.77
CA ALA A 52 -7.86 10.93 -5.27
C ALA A 52 -7.29 10.70 -3.86
N SER A 53 -8.13 10.19 -2.96
CA SER A 53 -7.67 9.73 -1.66
C SER A 53 -6.66 8.60 -1.81
N GLY A 54 -5.66 8.54 -0.93
CA GLY A 54 -4.77 7.42 -0.86
C GLY A 54 -5.48 6.12 -0.48
N LEU A 55 -4.85 5.00 -0.76
CA LEU A 55 -5.34 3.67 -0.43
C LEU A 55 -4.46 3.04 0.64
N ALA A 56 -5.08 2.40 1.62
CA ALA A 56 -4.44 1.39 2.45
C ALA A 56 -4.70 0.02 1.82
N ALA A 57 -3.65 -0.77 1.65
CA ALA A 57 -3.72 -2.07 1.02
C ALA A 57 -3.00 -3.14 1.84
N VAL A 58 -3.40 -4.39 1.66
CA VAL A 58 -2.81 -5.54 2.34
C VAL A 58 -2.50 -6.64 1.34
N TRP A 59 -1.49 -7.46 1.64
CA TRP A 59 -1.23 -8.70 0.95
C TRP A 59 -1.92 -9.84 1.68
N ALA A 60 -3.10 -10.22 1.19
CA ALA A 60 -3.93 -11.29 1.73
C ALA A 60 -4.00 -12.47 0.76
N GLU A 61 -4.24 -13.67 1.27
CA GLU A 61 -4.39 -14.87 0.46
C GLU A 61 -5.73 -14.89 -0.27
N GLU A 62 -6.77 -14.36 0.39
CA GLU A 62 -8.14 -14.29 -0.11
C GLU A 62 -8.76 -12.93 0.19
N ASN A 63 -9.76 -12.56 -0.61
CA ASN A 63 -10.56 -11.38 -0.34
C ASN A 63 -11.71 -11.71 0.63
N THR A 64 -11.34 -12.12 1.84
CA THR A 64 -12.26 -12.38 2.95
C THR A 64 -11.88 -11.50 4.13
N ARG A 65 -12.83 -11.23 5.01
CA ARG A 65 -12.59 -10.42 6.23
C ARG A 65 -11.48 -11.02 7.08
N GLU A 66 -11.50 -12.33 7.26
CA GLU A 66 -10.53 -13.07 8.09
C GLU A 66 -9.12 -12.96 7.51
N SER A 67 -8.98 -13.16 6.19
CA SER A 67 -7.68 -13.11 5.51
C SER A 67 -7.11 -11.68 5.49
N ILE A 68 -7.97 -10.68 5.26
CA ILE A 68 -7.59 -9.26 5.32
C ILE A 68 -7.13 -8.89 6.74
N TYR A 69 -7.90 -9.30 7.76
CA TYR A 69 -7.55 -9.04 9.15
C TYR A 69 -6.23 -9.72 9.54
N ALA A 70 -6.02 -10.97 9.11
CA ALA A 70 -4.77 -11.68 9.34
C ALA A 70 -3.57 -10.97 8.69
N ALA A 71 -3.72 -10.45 7.47
CA ALA A 71 -2.69 -9.66 6.79
C ALA A 71 -2.37 -8.34 7.51
N LEU A 72 -3.39 -7.64 8.02
CA LEU A 72 -3.21 -6.46 8.88
C LEU A 72 -2.45 -6.80 10.16
N ARG A 73 -2.78 -7.93 10.78
CA ARG A 73 -2.07 -8.41 11.99
C ARG A 73 -0.60 -8.74 11.72
N ARG A 74 -0.30 -9.30 10.54
CA ARG A 74 1.09 -9.53 10.09
C ARG A 74 1.78 -8.25 9.62
N LYS A 75 1.05 -7.14 9.51
CA LYS A 75 1.54 -5.86 8.99
C LYS A 75 2.04 -5.94 7.53
N GLU A 76 1.58 -6.92 6.76
CA GLU A 76 1.83 -7.00 5.32
C GLU A 76 0.99 -5.97 4.57
N THR A 77 1.27 -4.71 4.82
CA THR A 77 0.45 -3.58 4.41
C THR A 77 1.29 -2.54 3.68
N PHE A 78 0.66 -1.83 2.77
CA PHE A 78 1.24 -0.64 2.15
C PHE A 78 0.16 0.41 1.91
N ALA A 79 0.57 1.62 1.59
CA ALA A 79 -0.35 2.71 1.31
C ALA A 79 0.07 3.45 0.05
N THR A 80 -0.88 4.13 -0.56
CA THR A 80 -0.65 5.06 -1.66
C THR A 80 -1.25 6.42 -1.33
N SER A 81 -0.75 7.47 -1.96
CA SER A 81 -1.26 8.84 -1.79
C SER A 81 -2.12 9.31 -2.96
N GLY A 82 -2.55 8.40 -3.84
CA GLY A 82 -3.35 8.72 -5.02
C GLY A 82 -3.37 7.55 -6.00
N PRO A 83 -2.36 7.40 -6.87
CA PRO A 83 -2.29 6.31 -7.83
C PRO A 83 -2.33 4.94 -7.15
N ARG A 84 -2.90 3.94 -7.83
CA ARG A 84 -3.05 2.57 -7.32
C ARG A 84 -1.77 1.75 -7.53
N MET A 85 -0.64 2.29 -7.09
CA MET A 85 0.63 1.58 -7.09
C MET A 85 0.59 0.41 -6.12
N ARG A 86 1.41 -0.61 -6.40
CA ARG A 86 1.57 -1.77 -5.53
C ARG A 86 3.04 -1.94 -5.20
N VAL A 87 3.33 -2.22 -3.93
CA VAL A 87 4.69 -2.48 -3.48
C VAL A 87 4.72 -3.73 -2.62
N ARG A 88 5.79 -4.52 -2.77
CA ARG A 88 6.06 -5.68 -1.93
C ARG A 88 7.56 -5.71 -1.63
N LEU A 89 7.91 -5.94 -0.38
CA LEU A 89 9.29 -5.98 0.09
C LEU A 89 9.52 -7.25 0.91
N PHE A 90 10.69 -7.86 0.69
CA PHE A 90 11.21 -8.96 1.50
C PHE A 90 12.64 -8.66 1.91
N ALA A 91 13.04 -9.18 3.06
CA ALA A 91 14.42 -9.18 3.51
C ALA A 91 14.90 -10.61 3.78
N GLY A 92 16.17 -10.88 3.51
CA GLY A 92 16.78 -12.18 3.79
C GLY A 92 18.27 -12.20 3.51
N TYR A 93 19.01 -13.07 4.18
CA TYR A 93 20.45 -13.22 3.96
C TYR A 93 20.77 -14.01 2.68
N ASP A 94 19.94 -15.01 2.39
CA ASP A 94 20.17 -15.99 1.32
C ASP A 94 19.28 -15.72 0.08
N LEU A 95 18.74 -14.51 -0.07
CA LEU A 95 17.96 -14.15 -1.25
C LEU A 95 18.88 -14.02 -2.48
N PRO A 96 18.60 -14.74 -3.59
CA PRO A 96 19.42 -14.64 -4.81
C PRO A 96 19.28 -13.27 -5.47
N LYS A 97 20.33 -12.85 -6.17
CA LYS A 97 20.37 -11.52 -6.83
C LYS A 97 19.32 -11.37 -7.95
N ASP A 98 18.93 -12.47 -8.56
CA ASP A 98 17.98 -12.52 -9.66
C ASP A 98 16.54 -12.84 -9.21
N LEU A 99 16.29 -12.84 -7.90
CA LEU A 99 15.02 -13.24 -7.30
C LEU A 99 13.82 -12.53 -7.95
N THR A 100 13.94 -11.24 -8.23
CA THR A 100 12.85 -10.44 -8.79
C THR A 100 12.55 -10.78 -10.26
N LYS A 101 13.43 -11.51 -10.94
CA LYS A 101 13.23 -11.97 -12.32
C LYS A 101 12.64 -13.37 -12.41
N ARG A 102 12.62 -14.09 -11.31
CA ARG A 102 12.12 -15.48 -11.27
C ARG A 102 10.59 -15.51 -11.25
N SER A 103 10.02 -16.47 -11.93
CA SER A 103 8.57 -16.71 -11.93
C SER A 103 8.04 -17.14 -10.55
N ASP A 104 8.87 -17.85 -9.77
CA ASP A 104 8.58 -18.30 -8.41
C ASP A 104 9.13 -17.33 -7.33
N GLY A 105 9.65 -16.16 -7.71
CA GLY A 105 10.40 -15.26 -6.86
C GLY A 105 9.67 -14.87 -5.56
N VAL A 106 8.39 -14.61 -5.61
CA VAL A 106 7.58 -14.28 -4.44
C VAL A 106 7.44 -15.48 -3.49
N ALA A 107 7.17 -16.67 -4.04
CA ALA A 107 7.06 -17.89 -3.24
C ALA A 107 8.39 -18.23 -2.57
N TYR A 108 9.49 -18.09 -3.32
CA TYR A 108 10.83 -18.28 -2.79
C TYR A 108 11.15 -17.27 -1.66
N ALA A 109 10.77 -16.00 -1.83
CA ALA A 109 10.99 -14.98 -0.82
C ALA A 109 10.23 -15.25 0.49
N TYR A 110 9.01 -15.78 0.42
CA TYR A 110 8.28 -16.23 1.61
C TYR A 110 8.94 -17.41 2.31
N ALA A 111 9.51 -18.34 1.55
CA ALA A 111 10.15 -19.54 2.11
C ALA A 111 11.53 -19.26 2.72
N ASN A 112 12.26 -18.25 2.22
CA ASN A 112 13.68 -18.03 2.55
C ASN A 112 13.99 -16.63 3.13
N GLY A 113 12.98 -15.80 3.33
CA GLY A 113 13.10 -14.45 3.86
C GLY A 113 11.92 -14.08 4.74
N VAL A 114 11.85 -12.82 5.10
CA VAL A 114 10.72 -12.24 5.84
C VAL A 114 10.00 -11.19 4.99
N PRO A 115 8.67 -11.16 4.99
CA PRO A 115 7.91 -10.15 4.27
C PRO A 115 7.92 -8.81 5.00
N MET A 116 7.47 -7.77 4.31
CA MET A 116 7.21 -6.47 4.89
C MET A 116 6.34 -6.57 6.15
N GLY A 117 6.62 -5.73 7.15
CA GLY A 117 5.92 -5.74 8.43
C GLY A 117 6.44 -6.74 9.45
N ALA A 118 7.22 -7.75 9.02
CA ALA A 118 7.83 -8.71 9.93
C ALA A 118 9.10 -8.17 10.61
N ASN A 119 9.46 -8.76 11.74
CA ASN A 119 10.75 -8.52 12.36
C ASN A 119 11.82 -9.37 11.67
N PHE A 120 12.94 -8.74 11.36
CA PHE A 120 14.09 -9.41 10.79
C PHE A 120 15.17 -9.57 11.86
N ASP A 121 15.46 -10.82 12.24
CA ASP A 121 16.50 -11.08 13.23
C ASP A 121 17.88 -11.03 12.59
N SER A 122 18.68 -10.05 13.00
CA SER A 122 20.06 -9.85 12.54
C SER A 122 21.10 -10.62 13.36
N THR A 123 20.72 -11.25 14.46
CA THR A 123 21.67 -11.85 15.39
C THR A 123 22.15 -13.24 14.98
N SER A 124 21.41 -13.93 14.12
CA SER A 124 21.65 -15.35 13.79
C SER A 124 22.57 -15.57 12.57
N LYS A 125 22.87 -14.56 11.77
CA LYS A 125 23.69 -14.69 10.56
C LYS A 125 24.70 -13.55 10.44
N SER A 126 25.90 -13.88 9.91
CA SER A 126 26.91 -12.90 9.57
C SER A 126 26.68 -12.36 8.15
N GLY A 127 26.91 -11.06 7.96
CA GLY A 127 26.82 -10.40 6.66
C GLY A 127 25.66 -9.41 6.55
N ALA A 128 25.58 -8.72 5.44
CA ALA A 128 24.50 -7.79 5.16
C ALA A 128 23.28 -8.51 4.58
N PRO A 129 22.07 -8.23 5.05
CA PRO A 129 20.86 -8.76 4.45
C PRO A 129 20.63 -8.18 3.05
N ARG A 130 19.95 -8.94 2.22
CA ARG A 130 19.45 -8.48 0.92
C ARG A 130 17.98 -8.13 1.02
N PHE A 131 17.60 -7.09 0.31
CA PHE A 131 16.22 -6.68 0.14
C PHE A 131 15.77 -6.99 -1.28
N ALA A 132 14.59 -7.56 -1.42
CA ALA A 132 13.94 -7.78 -2.70
C ALA A 132 12.65 -6.97 -2.74
N ILE A 133 12.51 -6.10 -3.76
CA ILE A 133 11.39 -5.18 -3.87
C ILE A 133 10.73 -5.36 -5.23
N TRP A 134 9.41 -5.47 -5.23
CA TRP A 134 8.59 -5.38 -6.42
C TRP A 134 7.72 -4.14 -6.29
N ALA A 135 7.78 -3.28 -7.30
CA ALA A 135 6.91 -2.13 -7.44
C ALA A 135 6.17 -2.20 -8.78
N GLN A 136 4.89 -1.95 -8.74
CA GLN A 136 4.03 -1.91 -9.93
C GLN A 136 3.39 -0.53 -10.03
N ALA A 137 3.51 0.11 -11.19
CA ALA A 137 2.83 1.35 -11.48
C ALA A 137 1.31 1.12 -11.58
N ASP A 138 0.56 2.18 -11.36
CA ASP A 138 -0.84 2.25 -11.76
C ASP A 138 -0.91 2.42 -13.28
N ALA A 139 -1.64 1.52 -13.96
CA ALA A 139 -1.75 1.55 -15.42
C ALA A 139 -2.44 2.83 -15.96
N ASN A 140 -3.20 3.52 -15.12
CA ASN A 140 -3.92 4.74 -15.46
C ASN A 140 -3.25 6.02 -14.95
N SER A 141 -2.00 5.93 -14.51
CA SER A 141 -1.25 7.06 -13.95
C SER A 141 0.13 7.18 -14.59
N ALA A 142 0.89 8.18 -14.14
CA ALA A 142 2.26 8.39 -14.60
C ALA A 142 3.17 7.18 -14.27
N PRO A 143 4.23 6.95 -15.08
CA PRO A 143 5.24 5.95 -14.78
C PRO A 143 5.90 6.18 -13.41
N LEU A 144 6.45 5.11 -12.83
CA LEU A 144 7.28 5.23 -11.62
C LEU A 144 8.53 6.06 -11.94
N GLN A 145 8.79 7.04 -11.12
CA GLN A 145 9.96 7.89 -11.26
C GLN A 145 11.21 7.23 -10.67
N ARG A 146 11.06 6.58 -9.51
CA ARG A 146 12.16 5.95 -8.77
C ARG A 146 11.61 4.93 -7.78
N LEU A 147 12.50 4.11 -7.27
CA LEU A 147 12.26 3.18 -6.18
C LEU A 147 13.37 3.38 -5.15
N GLN A 148 12.99 3.71 -3.91
CA GLN A 148 13.94 4.02 -2.85
C GLN A 148 13.67 3.18 -1.60
N ILE A 149 14.73 2.82 -0.88
CA ILE A 149 14.67 2.31 0.47
C ILE A 149 15.15 3.41 1.41
N ILE A 150 14.31 3.79 2.36
CA ILE A 150 14.68 4.70 3.43
C ILE A 150 15.02 3.84 4.65
N LYS A 151 16.27 3.88 5.08
CA LYS A 151 16.77 3.15 6.24
C LYS A 151 16.93 4.12 7.41
N GLY A 152 16.18 3.88 8.48
CA GLY A 152 16.33 4.61 9.74
C GLY A 152 16.92 3.71 10.82
N TRP A 153 17.79 4.24 11.67
CA TRP A 153 18.31 3.53 12.84
C TRP A 153 18.67 4.47 13.97
N ILE A 154 18.81 3.90 15.15
CA ILE A 154 19.30 4.60 16.35
C ILE A 154 20.65 3.99 16.71
N ASP A 155 21.63 4.81 16.95
CA ASP A 155 22.96 4.36 17.35
C ASP A 155 23.07 4.09 18.86
N ALA A 156 24.25 3.68 19.32
CA ALA A 156 24.51 3.36 20.72
C ALA A 156 24.46 4.59 21.64
N ALA A 157 24.58 5.81 21.10
CA ALA A 157 24.44 7.05 21.83
C ALA A 157 22.97 7.54 21.93
N GLY A 158 22.05 6.86 21.23
CA GLY A 158 20.64 7.23 21.17
C GLY A 158 20.30 8.24 20.07
N GLU A 159 21.26 8.57 19.21
CA GLU A 159 21.06 9.49 18.07
C GLU A 159 20.37 8.78 16.90
N THR A 160 19.46 9.50 16.25
CA THR A 160 18.72 8.99 15.10
C THR A 160 19.43 9.29 13.78
N HIS A 161 19.48 8.29 12.91
CA HIS A 161 20.10 8.39 11.59
C HIS A 161 19.15 7.94 10.50
N GLU A 162 19.32 8.48 9.30
CA GLU A 162 18.58 8.09 8.10
C GLU A 162 19.53 8.00 6.91
N ASP A 163 19.28 7.02 6.03
CA ASP A 163 19.98 6.86 4.76
C ASP A 163 18.98 6.50 3.67
N VAL A 164 19.16 7.09 2.47
CA VAL A 164 18.28 6.87 1.32
C VAL A 164 19.07 6.13 0.25
N ILE A 165 18.60 4.95 -0.10
CA ILE A 165 19.22 4.04 -1.07
C ILE A 165 18.35 4.00 -2.32
N ASP A 166 18.90 4.41 -3.48
CA ASP A 166 18.29 4.35 -4.80
C ASP A 166 18.47 3.00 -5.48
#